data_15067cd287dc6bc5511ef3c0f2c0bb69
#
_entry.id   15067cd287dc6bc5511ef3c0f2c0bb69
#
_cell.length_a   1.000
_cell.length_b   1.000
_cell.length_c   1.000
_cell.angle_alpha   90.00
_cell.angle_beta   90.00
_cell.angle_gamma   90.00
#
_symmetry.space_group_name_H-M   'P 1'
#
loop_
_entity.id
_entity.type
_entity.pdbx_description
1 polymer ?
#
loop_
_entity_poly.entity_id
_entity_poly.type
_entity_poly.pdbx_seq_one_letter_code
_entity_poly.pdbx_strand_id
1 'polypeptide(L)'
;AQYASLAQTKNVAMRVNIELDVGLHRGGVHDPFVLQQMLKTIEQTPQLTFNGLMGYDPHVVKMPELIVGQQEEFQQVQQRYQKMLDVALASGAKTTDTNDLTLNAAGSPTYTLWGNVEGIANELSIGSGFVKPLDFDLPSLANHRPALYIATPVLKSSAGTWTAGADWVGEAQSLWDPNRARTIFVYGGYWQAKPVSPEGLVTNPLFGRSSNQEMLNASDAVDVNVDDYVFYRPTQSEFVMLQFGEIL
;
A
#
# COMPACT_ATOMS: atom_id res chain seq x y z
N ALA A 1 14.10 6.59 -24.50
CA ALA A 1 14.22 6.00 -25.83
C ALA A 1 12.94 5.27 -26.27
N GLN A 2 12.42 4.30 -25.49
CA GLN A 2 11.23 3.50 -25.89
C GLN A 2 9.97 4.34 -26.11
N TYR A 3 9.63 5.27 -25.21
CA TYR A 3 8.48 6.17 -25.40
C TYR A 3 8.63 7.08 -26.63
N ALA A 4 9.85 7.56 -26.90
CA ALA A 4 10.12 8.36 -28.10
C ALA A 4 9.85 7.55 -29.38
N SER A 5 10.40 6.33 -29.45
CA SER A 5 10.17 5.43 -30.57
C SER A 5 8.69 5.07 -30.73
N LEU A 6 8.00 4.76 -29.63
CA LEU A 6 6.57 4.45 -29.65
C LEU A 6 5.73 5.63 -30.13
N ALA A 7 5.97 6.82 -29.57
CA ALA A 7 5.25 8.04 -29.93
C ALA A 7 5.42 8.38 -31.42
N GLN A 8 6.63 8.26 -31.93
CA GLN A 8 6.91 8.45 -33.37
C GLN A 8 6.23 7.38 -34.23
N THR A 9 6.39 6.09 -33.88
CA THR A 9 5.82 4.98 -34.66
C THR A 9 4.31 5.04 -34.72
N LYS A 10 3.65 5.41 -33.61
CA LYS A 10 2.19 5.51 -33.52
C LYS A 10 1.66 6.88 -33.90
N ASN A 11 2.54 7.86 -34.12
CA ASN A 11 2.22 9.27 -34.34
C ASN A 11 1.26 9.83 -33.26
N VAL A 12 1.56 9.58 -31.98
CA VAL A 12 0.74 9.98 -30.84
C VAL A 12 1.49 11.00 -30.00
N ALA A 13 0.85 12.12 -29.68
CA ALA A 13 1.39 13.08 -28.71
C ALA A 13 1.32 12.49 -27.29
N MET A 14 2.42 12.56 -26.55
CA MET A 14 2.52 12.03 -25.19
C MET A 14 3.12 13.07 -24.25
N ARG A 15 2.43 13.31 -23.14
CA ARG A 15 2.98 14.04 -21.99
C ARG A 15 3.67 13.04 -21.07
N VAL A 16 4.91 13.33 -20.69
CA VAL A 16 5.74 12.39 -19.89
C VAL A 16 6.23 13.03 -18.61
N ASN A 17 6.07 12.34 -17.51
CA ASN A 17 6.71 12.66 -16.24
C ASN A 17 7.96 11.79 -16.08
N ILE A 18 8.99 12.30 -15.44
CA ILE A 18 10.21 11.57 -15.13
C ILE A 18 10.19 11.18 -13.65
N GLU A 19 10.32 9.89 -13.37
CA GLU A 19 10.45 9.37 -12.02
C GLU A 19 11.84 9.68 -11.47
N LEU A 20 11.89 10.21 -10.25
CA LEU A 20 13.10 10.50 -9.51
C LEU A 20 13.33 9.43 -8.43
N ASP A 21 14.58 9.00 -8.28
CA ASP A 21 14.99 8.27 -7.08
C ASP A 21 15.30 9.30 -5.98
N VAL A 22 14.36 9.47 -5.09
CA VAL A 22 14.46 10.40 -3.96
C VAL A 22 15.02 9.75 -2.69
N GLY A 23 15.52 8.50 -2.79
CA GLY A 23 16.15 7.77 -1.69
C GLY A 23 15.61 6.37 -1.44
N LEU A 24 14.52 5.99 -2.11
CA LEU A 24 13.96 4.64 -2.02
C LEU A 24 14.81 3.58 -2.73
N HIS A 25 15.57 3.97 -3.75
CA HIS A 25 16.42 3.11 -4.59
C HIS A 25 15.67 1.95 -5.26
N ARG A 26 14.37 2.13 -5.53
CA ARG A 26 13.54 1.16 -6.24
C ARG A 26 13.53 1.39 -7.76
N GLY A 27 13.70 2.64 -8.17
CA GLY A 27 13.68 3.10 -9.55
C GLY A 27 13.82 4.60 -9.60
N GLY A 28 13.75 5.17 -10.81
CA GLY A 28 13.86 6.60 -11.01
C GLY A 28 15.30 7.08 -11.25
N VAL A 29 15.42 8.36 -11.58
CA VAL A 29 16.68 9.03 -11.90
C VAL A 29 17.20 9.77 -10.69
N HIS A 30 18.45 9.53 -10.29
CA HIS A 30 19.14 10.24 -9.22
C HIS A 30 20.31 11.11 -9.72
N ASP A 31 20.79 10.86 -10.95
CA ASP A 31 21.89 11.58 -11.56
C ASP A 31 21.37 12.75 -12.42
N PRO A 32 21.74 14.01 -12.10
CA PRO A 32 21.39 15.18 -12.89
C PRO A 32 21.79 15.09 -14.37
N PHE A 33 22.91 14.46 -14.68
CA PHE A 33 23.35 14.29 -16.06
C PHE A 33 22.39 13.37 -16.84
N VAL A 34 21.95 12.26 -16.22
CA VAL A 34 20.98 11.35 -16.83
C VAL A 34 19.65 12.07 -17.05
N LEU A 35 19.19 12.88 -16.08
CA LEU A 35 17.99 13.70 -16.25
C LEU A 35 18.11 14.63 -17.45
N GLN A 36 19.21 15.34 -17.59
CA GLN A 36 19.44 16.23 -18.73
C GLN A 36 19.40 15.48 -20.07
N GLN A 37 19.97 14.29 -20.16
CA GLN A 37 19.91 13.45 -21.37
C GLN A 37 18.48 13.03 -21.70
N MET A 38 17.67 12.71 -20.68
CA MET A 38 16.25 12.38 -20.88
C MET A 38 15.45 13.59 -21.36
N LEU A 39 15.67 14.77 -20.77
CA LEU A 39 15.02 16.02 -21.18
C LEU A 39 15.40 16.40 -22.63
N LYS A 40 16.67 16.26 -22.99
CA LYS A 40 17.14 16.45 -24.36
C LYS A 40 16.45 15.48 -25.34
N THR A 41 16.27 14.23 -24.95
CA THR A 41 15.55 13.25 -25.77
C THR A 41 14.09 13.66 -25.98
N ILE A 42 13.43 14.19 -24.94
CA ILE A 42 12.05 14.72 -25.03
C ILE A 42 12.02 15.91 -25.99
N GLU A 43 12.95 16.85 -25.82
CA GLU A 43 13.03 18.03 -26.67
C GLU A 43 13.23 17.70 -28.17
N GLN A 44 14.06 16.68 -28.46
CA GLN A 44 14.32 16.22 -29.82
C GLN A 44 13.21 15.38 -30.43
N THR A 45 12.18 15.01 -29.67
CA THR A 45 11.07 14.17 -30.11
C THR A 45 9.79 15.03 -30.21
N PRO A 46 9.32 15.39 -31.42
CA PRO A 46 8.18 16.31 -31.59
C PRO A 46 6.89 15.84 -30.90
N GLN A 47 6.70 14.52 -30.76
CA GLN A 47 5.54 13.89 -30.14
C GLN A 47 5.60 13.87 -28.61
N LEU A 48 6.76 14.16 -27.99
CA LEU A 48 6.90 14.17 -26.54
C LEU A 48 6.86 15.59 -26.01
N THR A 49 6.20 15.73 -24.85
CA THR A 49 6.21 16.97 -24.06
C THR A 49 6.59 16.61 -22.61
N PHE A 50 7.57 17.32 -22.07
CA PHE A 50 7.88 17.19 -20.65
C PHE A 50 6.70 17.75 -19.84
N ASN A 51 6.18 16.94 -18.91
CA ASN A 51 5.01 17.28 -18.11
C ASN A 51 5.34 17.46 -16.63
N GLY A 52 6.49 16.94 -16.17
CA GLY A 52 6.90 17.10 -14.79
C GLY A 52 7.75 15.97 -14.24
N LEU A 53 7.80 15.95 -12.92
CA LEU A 53 8.58 15.00 -12.13
C LEU A 53 7.68 14.23 -11.17
N MET A 54 8.15 13.06 -10.75
CA MET A 54 7.45 12.23 -9.77
C MET A 54 8.48 11.62 -8.82
N GLY A 55 8.23 11.73 -7.51
CA GLY A 55 9.04 11.10 -6.46
C GLY A 55 8.17 10.25 -5.54
N TYR A 56 8.65 9.05 -5.19
CA TYR A 56 7.96 8.14 -4.28
C TYR A 56 8.84 7.79 -3.09
N ASP A 57 8.39 8.08 -1.88
CA ASP A 57 9.20 8.14 -0.67
C ASP A 57 8.68 7.35 0.56
N PRO A 58 8.09 6.14 0.40
CA PRO A 58 7.52 5.39 1.52
C PRO A 58 8.57 4.94 2.54
N HIS A 59 9.84 5.00 2.21
CA HIS A 59 10.94 4.64 3.11
C HIS A 59 11.05 5.61 4.30
N VAL A 60 10.67 6.86 4.13
CA VAL A 60 10.75 7.90 5.17
C VAL A 60 10.12 7.46 6.50
N VAL A 61 8.94 6.81 6.45
CA VAL A 61 8.24 6.33 7.66
C VAL A 61 8.66 4.93 8.10
N LYS A 62 9.52 4.26 7.34
CA LYS A 62 10.00 2.90 7.63
C LYS A 62 11.43 2.88 8.15
N MET A 63 12.12 4.02 8.10
CA MET A 63 13.50 4.11 8.61
C MET A 63 13.50 3.96 10.14
N PRO A 64 14.37 3.08 10.68
CA PRO A 64 14.59 3.03 12.13
C PRO A 64 15.13 4.37 12.61
N GLU A 65 14.53 4.97 13.65
CA GLU A 65 14.96 6.23 14.24
C GLU A 65 16.43 6.24 14.69
N LEU A 66 17.00 5.05 14.97
CA LEU A 66 18.40 4.86 15.33
C LEU A 66 19.40 5.08 14.18
N ILE A 67 18.94 5.08 12.93
CA ILE A 67 19.79 5.22 11.74
C ILE A 67 19.70 6.65 11.22
N VAL A 68 18.49 7.10 10.90
CA VAL A 68 18.18 8.46 10.44
C VAL A 68 16.79 8.81 10.96
N GLY A 69 16.62 9.96 11.60
CA GLY A 69 15.31 10.41 12.04
C GLY A 69 14.36 10.62 10.85
N GLN A 70 13.09 10.29 11.01
CA GLN A 70 12.07 10.46 9.95
C GLN A 70 12.09 11.88 9.35
N GLN A 71 12.23 12.89 10.19
CA GLN A 71 12.25 14.28 9.75
C GLN A 71 13.49 14.62 8.92
N GLU A 72 14.64 14.09 9.31
CA GLU A 72 15.89 14.28 8.57
C GLU A 72 15.83 13.61 7.20
N GLU A 73 15.38 12.35 7.12
CA GLU A 73 15.23 11.68 5.84
C GLU A 73 14.21 12.37 4.94
N PHE A 74 13.11 12.88 5.51
CA PHE A 74 12.15 13.66 4.74
C PHE A 74 12.75 14.95 4.17
N GLN A 75 13.60 15.65 4.92
CA GLN A 75 14.33 16.79 4.41
C GLN A 75 15.30 16.40 3.28
N GLN A 76 15.97 15.27 3.39
CA GLN A 76 16.84 14.77 2.31
C GLN A 76 16.05 14.43 1.05
N VAL A 77 14.86 13.83 1.17
CA VAL A 77 13.94 13.60 0.05
C VAL A 77 13.59 14.91 -0.66
N GLN A 78 13.21 15.94 0.10
CA GLN A 78 12.90 17.27 -0.45
C GLN A 78 14.09 17.88 -1.18
N GLN A 79 15.29 17.82 -0.58
CA GLN A 79 16.51 18.35 -1.19
C GLN A 79 16.86 17.62 -2.49
N ARG A 80 16.75 16.29 -2.52
CA ARG A 80 16.96 15.50 -3.73
C ARG A 80 15.96 15.88 -4.83
N TYR A 81 14.69 16.02 -4.46
CA TYR A 81 13.63 16.42 -5.38
C TYR A 81 13.89 17.81 -5.95
N GLN A 82 14.12 18.80 -5.06
CA GLN A 82 14.38 20.19 -5.45
C GLN A 82 15.59 20.32 -6.38
N LYS A 83 16.70 19.66 -6.05
CA LYS A 83 17.88 19.63 -6.91
C LYS A 83 17.57 19.16 -8.34
N MET A 84 16.75 18.14 -8.47
CA MET A 84 16.40 17.60 -9.80
C MET A 84 15.40 18.52 -10.51
N LEU A 85 14.50 19.16 -9.77
CA LEU A 85 13.58 20.18 -10.31
C LEU A 85 14.38 21.36 -10.87
N ASP A 86 15.36 21.87 -10.12
CA ASP A 86 16.22 22.98 -10.58
C ASP A 86 16.95 22.63 -11.87
N VAL A 87 17.44 21.39 -12.00
CA VAL A 87 18.07 20.89 -13.23
C VAL A 87 17.07 20.85 -14.38
N ALA A 88 15.85 20.39 -14.14
CA ALA A 88 14.81 20.36 -15.16
C ALA A 88 14.42 21.76 -15.65
N LEU A 89 14.23 22.70 -14.72
CA LEU A 89 13.89 24.10 -15.05
C LEU A 89 15.03 24.79 -15.83
N ALA A 90 16.27 24.54 -15.43
CA ALA A 90 17.44 25.14 -16.11
C ALA A 90 17.68 24.56 -17.52
N SER A 91 17.14 23.38 -17.83
CA SER A 91 17.35 22.73 -19.13
C SER A 91 16.58 23.38 -20.28
N GLY A 92 15.57 24.23 -19.99
CA GLY A 92 14.70 24.82 -21.01
C GLY A 92 13.83 23.78 -21.75
N ALA A 93 13.63 22.60 -21.15
CA ALA A 93 12.79 21.54 -21.75
C ALA A 93 11.43 22.11 -22.14
N LYS A 94 10.93 21.72 -23.32
CA LYS A 94 9.59 22.11 -23.80
C LYS A 94 8.54 21.76 -22.77
N THR A 95 8.14 22.74 -21.99
CA THR A 95 6.91 22.72 -21.20
C THR A 95 6.00 23.78 -21.79
N THR A 96 4.72 23.52 -21.83
CA THR A 96 3.72 24.48 -22.33
C THR A 96 3.66 25.72 -21.43
N ASP A 97 3.86 25.52 -20.11
CA ASP A 97 4.07 26.56 -19.10
C ASP A 97 4.80 25.88 -17.91
N THR A 98 5.76 26.57 -17.30
CA THR A 98 6.43 26.07 -16.08
C THR A 98 5.45 25.93 -14.91
N ASN A 99 4.36 26.72 -14.92
CA ASN A 99 3.29 26.62 -13.92
C ASN A 99 2.38 25.40 -14.13
N ASP A 100 2.44 24.77 -15.33
CA ASP A 100 1.64 23.59 -15.66
C ASP A 100 2.37 22.26 -15.41
N LEU A 101 3.59 22.31 -14.84
CA LEU A 101 4.30 21.09 -14.52
C LEU A 101 3.59 20.32 -13.40
N THR A 102 3.40 19.02 -13.62
CA THR A 102 2.98 18.08 -12.58
C THR A 102 4.20 17.73 -11.72
N LEU A 103 4.24 18.23 -10.52
CA LEU A 103 5.28 17.94 -9.53
C LEU A 103 4.69 16.96 -8.49
N ASN A 104 4.68 15.68 -8.87
CA ASN A 104 4.08 14.63 -8.06
C ASN A 104 5.07 14.14 -6.99
N ALA A 105 4.57 13.93 -5.78
CA ALA A 105 5.35 13.41 -4.67
C ALA A 105 4.52 12.50 -3.77
N ALA A 106 5.14 12.00 -2.73
CA ALA A 106 4.54 11.20 -1.68
C ALA A 106 4.16 9.76 -2.08
N GLY A 107 3.58 9.13 -1.12
CA GLY A 107 2.86 7.87 -1.16
C GLY A 107 1.89 7.82 0.01
N SER A 108 1.09 6.79 0.12
CA SER A 108 0.12 6.64 1.22
C SER A 108 0.70 6.88 2.63
N PRO A 109 1.94 6.44 2.94
CA PRO A 109 2.50 6.67 4.28
C PRO A 109 2.96 8.11 4.53
N THR A 110 3.27 8.88 3.48
CA THR A 110 4.03 10.14 3.60
C THR A 110 3.28 11.38 3.14
N TYR A 111 2.13 11.23 2.47
CA TYR A 111 1.43 12.39 1.88
C TYR A 111 1.05 13.46 2.92
N THR A 112 0.79 13.08 4.18
CA THR A 112 0.51 14.04 5.25
C THR A 112 1.71 14.89 5.63
N LEU A 113 2.93 14.40 5.40
CA LEU A 113 4.16 15.18 5.59
C LEU A 113 4.28 16.26 4.51
N TRP A 114 3.96 15.89 3.26
CA TRP A 114 3.99 16.79 2.12
C TRP A 114 2.90 17.87 2.17
N GLY A 115 1.78 17.61 2.82
CA GLY A 115 0.69 18.58 2.97
C GLY A 115 1.09 19.89 3.68
N ASN A 116 2.23 19.90 4.37
CA ASN A 116 2.78 21.07 5.05
C ASN A 116 4.01 21.68 4.32
N VAL A 117 4.33 21.18 3.12
CA VAL A 117 5.50 21.64 2.33
C VAL A 117 5.02 22.46 1.16
N GLU A 118 5.41 23.73 1.14
CA GLU A 118 5.09 24.64 0.05
C GLU A 118 6.17 24.61 -1.04
N GLY A 119 5.76 24.76 -2.29
CA GLY A 119 6.62 25.12 -3.40
C GLY A 119 7.36 23.97 -4.11
N ILE A 120 7.38 22.74 -3.57
CA ILE A 120 8.09 21.63 -4.21
C ILE A 120 7.13 20.72 -4.98
N ALA A 121 6.03 20.30 -4.37
CA ALA A 121 5.05 19.42 -4.99
C ALA A 121 3.69 20.11 -5.10
N ASN A 122 3.00 19.88 -6.23
CA ASN A 122 1.64 20.37 -6.47
C ASN A 122 0.64 19.22 -6.68
N GLU A 123 1.12 17.99 -6.66
CA GLU A 123 0.30 16.78 -6.74
C GLU A 123 0.83 15.72 -5.76
N LEU A 124 -0.06 15.02 -5.08
CA LEU A 124 0.31 13.95 -4.14
C LEU A 124 -0.32 12.63 -4.56
N SER A 125 0.49 11.56 -4.55
CA SER A 125 0.02 10.21 -4.83
C SER A 125 -0.42 9.51 -3.55
N ILE A 126 -1.66 9.03 -3.54
CA ILE A 126 -2.22 8.25 -2.44
C ILE A 126 -2.93 7.04 -3.05
N GLY A 127 -2.58 5.85 -2.58
CA GLY A 127 -3.23 4.60 -2.98
C GLY A 127 -3.94 3.93 -1.80
N SER A 128 -3.34 2.88 -1.25
CA SER A 128 -3.87 2.11 -0.10
C SER A 128 -4.24 2.95 1.12
N GLY A 129 -3.67 4.15 1.28
CA GLY A 129 -4.01 5.10 2.35
C GLY A 129 -5.49 5.44 2.41
N PHE A 130 -6.20 5.46 1.28
CA PHE A 130 -7.64 5.75 1.24
C PHE A 130 -8.49 4.71 1.96
N VAL A 131 -8.10 3.44 1.93
CA VAL A 131 -8.83 2.35 2.57
C VAL A 131 -8.16 1.86 3.85
N LYS A 132 -6.97 2.36 4.16
CA LYS A 132 -6.21 2.08 5.38
C LYS A 132 -6.22 0.59 5.77
N PRO A 133 -5.56 -0.30 5.00
CA PRO A 133 -5.38 -1.69 5.40
C PRO A 133 -4.46 -1.79 6.63
N LEU A 134 -4.32 -2.98 7.22
CA LEU A 134 -3.58 -3.18 8.48
C LEU A 134 -2.12 -2.70 8.44
N ASP A 135 -1.41 -2.92 7.33
CA ASP A 135 -0.02 -2.48 7.17
C ASP A 135 0.13 -0.94 7.15
N PHE A 136 -1.00 -0.23 7.12
CA PHE A 136 -1.10 1.23 7.15
C PHE A 136 -1.63 1.77 8.49
N ASP A 137 -1.60 0.98 9.55
CA ASP A 137 -1.80 1.47 10.91
C ASP A 137 -0.55 2.23 11.40
N LEU A 138 -0.25 3.31 10.71
CA LEU A 138 0.90 4.19 10.91
C LEU A 138 0.48 5.47 11.63
N PRO A 139 1.37 6.09 12.43
CA PRO A 139 1.11 7.38 13.06
C PRO A 139 0.70 8.48 12.06
N SER A 140 1.32 8.50 10.88
CA SER A 140 1.00 9.44 9.80
C SER A 140 -0.44 9.32 9.28
N LEU A 141 -1.09 8.17 9.51
CA LEU A 141 -2.46 7.87 9.09
C LEU A 141 -3.41 7.68 10.28
N ALA A 142 -3.07 8.19 11.47
CA ALA A 142 -3.88 8.02 12.69
C ALA A 142 -5.31 8.55 12.51
N ASN A 143 -5.50 9.63 11.75
CA ASN A 143 -6.80 10.25 11.48
C ASN A 143 -7.63 9.51 10.42
N HIS A 144 -7.07 8.51 9.74
CA HIS A 144 -7.79 7.70 8.76
C HIS A 144 -8.55 6.57 9.45
N ARG A 145 -9.68 6.20 8.87
CA ARG A 145 -10.45 5.03 9.30
C ARG A 145 -10.34 3.92 8.27
N PRO A 146 -10.19 2.64 8.69
CA PRO A 146 -10.31 1.51 7.77
C PRO A 146 -11.64 1.54 7.02
N ALA A 147 -11.59 1.35 5.71
CA ALA A 147 -12.76 1.46 4.84
C ALA A 147 -12.91 0.26 3.87
N LEU A 148 -12.06 -0.75 3.99
CA LEU A 148 -12.13 -1.97 3.19
C LEU A 148 -12.16 -3.19 4.10
N TYR A 149 -13.18 -4.02 3.93
CA TYR A 149 -13.36 -5.27 4.66
C TYR A 149 -13.85 -6.37 3.73
N ILE A 150 -13.52 -7.61 4.07
CA ILE A 150 -14.12 -8.80 3.47
C ILE A 150 -15.15 -9.31 4.47
N ALA A 151 -16.39 -9.43 4.05
CA ALA A 151 -17.44 -10.08 4.83
C ALA A 151 -17.55 -11.56 4.38
N THR A 152 -17.47 -12.49 5.31
CA THR A 152 -17.56 -13.92 5.02
C THR A 152 -18.50 -14.61 6.01
N PRO A 153 -19.39 -15.51 5.52
CA PRO A 153 -20.34 -16.18 6.40
C PRO A 153 -19.68 -17.26 7.26
N VAL A 154 -20.20 -17.42 8.46
CA VAL A 154 -19.88 -18.53 9.35
C VAL A 154 -20.62 -19.77 8.87
N LEU A 155 -19.86 -20.80 8.50
CA LEU A 155 -20.41 -22.05 7.99
C LEU A 155 -20.70 -23.07 9.10
N LYS A 156 -19.83 -23.08 10.14
CA LYS A 156 -19.94 -24.03 11.26
C LYS A 156 -19.38 -23.37 12.53
N SER A 157 -19.94 -23.74 13.66
CA SER A 157 -19.46 -23.40 15.00
C SER A 157 -19.56 -24.62 15.90
N SER A 158 -18.51 -24.92 16.65
CA SER A 158 -18.47 -26.03 17.61
C SER A 158 -17.70 -25.64 18.87
N ALA A 159 -18.03 -26.29 19.97
CA ALA A 159 -17.23 -26.19 21.19
C ALA A 159 -15.89 -26.91 21.03
N GLY A 160 -14.86 -26.40 21.70
CA GLY A 160 -13.50 -26.96 21.70
C GLY A 160 -12.71 -26.65 20.43
N THR A 161 -11.42 -26.96 20.50
CA THR A 161 -10.51 -26.91 19.33
C THR A 161 -10.29 -28.33 18.82
N TRP A 162 -10.59 -28.56 17.56
CA TRP A 162 -10.40 -29.84 16.91
C TRP A 162 -8.98 -29.96 16.38
N THR A 163 -8.30 -31.04 16.80
CA THR A 163 -6.98 -31.39 16.29
C THR A 163 -7.09 -32.75 15.60
N ALA A 164 -7.00 -32.80 14.29
CA ALA A 164 -7.14 -34.02 13.54
C ALA A 164 -6.18 -35.11 14.03
N GLY A 165 -6.70 -36.24 14.49
CA GLY A 165 -5.93 -37.38 14.99
C GLY A 165 -5.45 -37.26 16.45
N ALA A 166 -5.81 -36.16 17.16
CA ALA A 166 -5.42 -35.95 18.56
C ALA A 166 -6.46 -35.10 19.31
N ASP A 167 -7.69 -35.59 19.42
CA ASP A 167 -8.83 -34.85 20.03
C ASP A 167 -8.54 -34.41 21.46
N TRP A 168 -7.82 -35.23 22.25
CA TRP A 168 -7.40 -34.92 23.61
C TRP A 168 -6.45 -33.69 23.71
N VAL A 169 -5.71 -33.39 22.63
CA VAL A 169 -4.85 -32.17 22.59
C VAL A 169 -5.71 -30.92 22.51
N GLY A 170 -6.82 -30.98 21.75
CA GLY A 170 -7.78 -29.87 21.63
C GLY A 170 -8.45 -29.56 22.98
N GLU A 171 -8.84 -30.58 23.74
CA GLU A 171 -9.41 -30.38 25.07
C GLU A 171 -8.40 -29.76 26.03
N ALA A 172 -7.16 -30.26 26.05
CA ALA A 172 -6.08 -29.70 26.86
C ALA A 172 -5.75 -28.24 26.49
N GLN A 173 -5.79 -27.91 25.19
CA GLN A 173 -5.54 -26.55 24.70
C GLN A 173 -6.63 -25.57 25.11
N SER A 174 -7.90 -25.98 25.10
CA SER A 174 -9.03 -25.11 25.50
C SER A 174 -8.99 -24.78 27.00
N LEU A 175 -8.48 -25.69 27.82
CA LEU A 175 -8.26 -25.48 29.27
C LEU A 175 -7.10 -24.52 29.54
N TRP A 176 -6.09 -24.50 28.69
CA TRP A 176 -4.92 -23.64 28.85
C TRP A 176 -5.10 -22.27 28.22
N ASP A 177 -5.77 -22.19 27.09
CA ASP A 177 -6.01 -20.94 26.34
C ASP A 177 -7.53 -20.75 26.09
N PRO A 178 -8.20 -19.87 26.87
CA PRO A 178 -9.63 -19.61 26.71
C PRO A 178 -10.02 -19.14 25.28
N ASN A 179 -9.10 -18.56 24.51
CA ASN A 179 -9.35 -18.16 23.13
C ASN A 179 -9.50 -19.35 22.17
N ARG A 180 -9.36 -20.58 22.67
CA ARG A 180 -9.55 -21.82 21.93
C ARG A 180 -10.74 -22.64 22.39
N ALA A 181 -11.65 -22.02 23.15
CA ALA A 181 -12.85 -22.68 23.66
C ALA A 181 -13.84 -23.05 22.53
N ARG A 182 -13.79 -22.32 21.40
CA ARG A 182 -14.64 -22.55 20.24
C ARG A 182 -13.84 -22.64 18.95
N THR A 183 -14.32 -23.48 18.04
CA THR A 183 -13.86 -23.56 16.65
C THR A 183 -14.95 -23.07 15.71
N ILE A 184 -14.58 -22.17 14.83
CA ILE A 184 -15.49 -21.52 13.88
C ILE A 184 -14.91 -21.71 12.48
N PHE A 185 -15.72 -22.18 11.55
CA PHE A 185 -15.35 -22.28 10.13
C PHE A 185 -16.09 -21.21 9.36
N VAL A 186 -15.32 -20.42 8.61
CA VAL A 186 -15.85 -19.41 7.70
C VAL A 186 -15.55 -19.79 6.25
N TYR A 187 -16.31 -19.26 5.31
CA TYR A 187 -15.95 -19.38 3.91
C TYR A 187 -14.64 -18.64 3.66
N GLY A 188 -13.61 -19.37 3.24
CA GLY A 188 -12.27 -18.83 3.07
C GLY A 188 -11.97 -18.39 1.65
N GLY A 189 -10.86 -17.71 1.46
CA GLY A 189 -10.33 -17.29 0.16
C GLY A 189 -8.81 -17.16 0.18
N TYR A 190 -8.17 -17.63 1.24
CA TYR A 190 -6.73 -17.48 1.46
C TYR A 190 -6.28 -16.01 1.38
N TRP A 191 -7.11 -15.10 1.88
CA TRP A 191 -6.87 -13.67 1.76
C TRP A 191 -5.73 -13.18 2.64
N GLN A 192 -4.93 -12.23 2.16
CA GLN A 192 -4.01 -11.48 3.01
C GLN A 192 -4.79 -10.46 3.86
N ALA A 193 -5.50 -10.97 4.85
CA ALA A 193 -6.37 -10.21 5.74
C ALA A 193 -6.40 -10.86 7.13
N LYS A 194 -6.83 -10.17 8.16
CA LYS A 194 -7.03 -10.69 9.51
C LYS A 194 -8.49 -10.52 9.94
N PRO A 195 -9.08 -11.48 10.68
CA PRO A 195 -10.39 -11.28 11.26
C PRO A 195 -10.34 -10.13 12.27
N VAL A 196 -11.31 -9.23 12.23
CA VAL A 196 -11.37 -8.05 13.10
C VAL A 196 -12.74 -7.85 13.74
N SER A 197 -13.77 -8.51 13.24
CA SER A 197 -15.11 -8.45 13.84
C SER A 197 -15.86 -9.77 13.59
N PRO A 198 -16.52 -10.33 14.62
CA PRO A 198 -16.47 -9.93 16.03
C PRO A 198 -15.04 -9.93 16.59
N GLU A 199 -14.81 -9.08 17.60
CA GLU A 199 -13.51 -9.04 18.27
C GLU A 199 -13.26 -10.35 19.04
N GLY A 200 -11.99 -10.79 19.13
CA GLY A 200 -11.60 -12.01 19.81
C GLY A 200 -11.50 -13.24 18.91
N LEU A 201 -11.74 -13.10 17.60
CA LEU A 201 -11.50 -14.15 16.63
C LEU A 201 -10.01 -14.20 16.26
N VAL A 202 -9.43 -15.41 16.24
CA VAL A 202 -8.04 -15.64 15.86
C VAL A 202 -7.96 -16.76 14.82
N THR A 203 -7.08 -16.60 13.83
CA THR A 203 -6.82 -17.69 12.87
C THR A 203 -6.17 -18.87 13.57
N ASN A 204 -6.65 -20.10 13.32
CA ASN A 204 -6.07 -21.29 13.90
C ASN A 204 -4.62 -21.47 13.41
N PRO A 205 -3.63 -21.62 14.32
CA PRO A 205 -2.23 -21.67 13.93
C PRO A 205 -1.81 -23.00 13.28
N LEU A 206 -2.56 -24.09 13.50
CA LEU A 206 -2.24 -25.42 12.95
C LEU A 206 -2.79 -25.62 11.55
N PHE A 207 -4.07 -25.28 11.35
CA PHE A 207 -4.74 -25.45 10.07
C PHE A 207 -4.65 -24.22 9.20
N GLY A 208 -4.33 -23.06 9.80
CA GLY A 208 -4.03 -21.83 9.10
C GLY A 208 -5.17 -21.38 8.19
N ARG A 209 -4.77 -20.76 7.11
CA ARG A 209 -5.68 -20.26 6.10
C ARG A 209 -6.07 -21.33 5.11
N SER A 210 -7.27 -21.20 4.57
CA SER A 210 -7.80 -22.08 3.54
C SER A 210 -8.45 -21.27 2.43
N SER A 211 -8.38 -21.80 1.21
CA SER A 211 -9.09 -21.21 0.07
C SER A 211 -10.59 -21.52 0.06
N ASN A 212 -11.03 -22.45 0.91
CA ASN A 212 -12.43 -22.88 0.98
C ASN A 212 -13.05 -22.67 2.36
N GLN A 213 -12.57 -23.38 3.39
CA GLN A 213 -13.07 -23.23 4.76
C GLN A 213 -11.90 -22.89 5.67
N GLU A 214 -11.84 -21.64 6.11
CA GLU A 214 -10.82 -21.18 7.05
C GLU A 214 -11.27 -21.46 8.47
N MET A 215 -10.37 -22.00 9.29
CA MET A 215 -10.63 -22.28 10.70
C MET A 215 -10.19 -21.11 11.57
N LEU A 216 -11.11 -20.62 12.39
CA LEU A 216 -10.86 -19.63 13.44
C LEU A 216 -11.09 -20.27 14.80
N ASN A 217 -10.44 -19.71 15.81
CA ASN A 217 -10.73 -19.97 17.21
C ASN A 217 -11.26 -18.74 17.90
N ALA A 218 -12.03 -18.95 18.96
CA ALA A 218 -12.58 -17.91 19.81
C ALA A 218 -12.77 -18.41 21.24
N SER A 219 -12.93 -17.47 22.17
CA SER A 219 -13.44 -17.75 23.51
C SER A 219 -14.97 -17.89 23.47
N ASP A 220 -15.55 -18.46 24.54
CA ASP A 220 -16.99 -18.54 24.70
C ASP A 220 -17.69 -17.18 24.82
N ALA A 221 -16.91 -16.12 25.12
CA ALA A 221 -17.42 -14.75 25.21
C ALA A 221 -17.70 -14.11 23.83
N VAL A 222 -17.19 -14.70 22.75
CA VAL A 222 -17.40 -14.19 21.39
C VAL A 222 -18.76 -14.67 20.89
N ASP A 223 -19.72 -13.75 20.76
CA ASP A 223 -21.04 -14.06 20.22
C ASP A 223 -20.99 -14.08 18.70
N VAL A 224 -20.92 -15.29 18.15
CA VAL A 224 -20.97 -15.55 16.70
C VAL A 224 -21.58 -16.93 16.45
N ASN A 225 -22.55 -16.99 15.55
CA ASN A 225 -23.32 -18.18 15.24
C ASN A 225 -23.21 -18.52 13.74
N VAL A 226 -23.71 -19.69 13.36
CA VAL A 226 -23.84 -20.07 11.94
C VAL A 226 -24.72 -19.05 11.23
N ASP A 227 -24.36 -18.70 10.00
CA ASP A 227 -24.98 -17.68 9.15
C ASP A 227 -24.68 -16.23 9.55
N ASP A 228 -24.02 -15.95 10.68
CA ASP A 228 -23.46 -14.64 10.97
C ASP A 228 -22.27 -14.33 10.03
N TYR A 229 -21.86 -13.07 10.01
CA TYR A 229 -20.71 -12.64 9.21
C TYR A 229 -19.49 -12.34 10.08
N VAL A 230 -18.35 -12.81 9.62
CA VAL A 230 -17.03 -12.40 10.11
C VAL A 230 -16.44 -11.39 9.13
N PHE A 231 -15.92 -10.30 9.66
CA PHE A 231 -15.25 -9.27 8.86
C PHE A 231 -13.76 -9.36 9.00
N TYR A 232 -13.08 -9.43 7.85
CA TYR A 232 -11.64 -9.41 7.75
C TYR A 232 -11.16 -8.06 7.24
N ARG A 233 -10.13 -7.52 7.87
CA ARG A 233 -9.44 -6.35 7.36
C ARG A 233 -8.19 -6.77 6.59
N PRO A 234 -8.02 -6.35 5.32
CA PRO A 234 -6.83 -6.66 4.53
C PRO A 234 -5.54 -6.16 5.19
N THR A 235 -4.45 -6.89 5.03
CA THR A 235 -3.11 -6.39 5.36
C THR A 235 -2.64 -5.39 4.30
N GLN A 236 -2.94 -5.68 3.02
CA GLN A 236 -2.72 -4.80 1.88
C GLN A 236 -3.96 -4.80 0.98
N SER A 237 -4.37 -3.63 0.52
CA SER A 237 -5.61 -3.48 -0.24
C SER A 237 -5.50 -4.05 -1.66
N GLU A 238 -4.41 -3.79 -2.35
CA GLU A 238 -4.21 -4.16 -3.76
C GLU A 238 -4.28 -5.67 -3.95
N PHE A 239 -3.63 -6.42 -3.07
CA PHE A 239 -3.62 -7.88 -3.15
C PHE A 239 -5.03 -8.47 -3.01
N VAL A 240 -5.84 -7.92 -2.10
CA VAL A 240 -7.21 -8.39 -1.87
C VAL A 240 -8.12 -7.95 -3.01
N MET A 241 -8.04 -6.71 -3.45
CA MET A 241 -8.87 -6.20 -4.54
C MET A 241 -8.71 -6.99 -5.84
N LEU A 242 -7.51 -7.53 -6.11
CA LEU A 242 -7.27 -8.38 -7.28
C LEU A 242 -8.00 -9.75 -7.22
N GLN A 243 -8.46 -10.17 -6.05
CA GLN A 243 -9.16 -11.44 -5.86
C GLN A 243 -10.69 -11.33 -6.01
N PHE A 244 -11.21 -10.12 -6.08
CA PHE A 244 -12.64 -9.83 -6.18
C PHE A 244 -12.97 -9.13 -7.49
N GLY A 245 -14.12 -9.46 -8.07
CA GLY A 245 -14.60 -8.84 -9.31
C GLY A 245 -15.32 -7.51 -9.07
N GLU A 246 -16.07 -7.41 -7.97
CA GLU A 246 -16.90 -6.25 -7.61
C GLU A 246 -16.68 -5.88 -6.15
N ILE A 247 -16.84 -4.60 -5.86
CA ILE A 247 -16.85 -4.03 -4.52
C ILE A 247 -18.27 -3.53 -4.27
N LEU A 248 -18.86 -3.98 -3.16
CA LEU A 248 -20.22 -3.61 -2.77
C LEU A 248 -20.22 -2.37 -1.87
#